data_658b6c014fa1f7c51808faaf44738a04
#
_entry.id   658b6c014fa1f7c51808faaf44738a04
#
_cell.length_a   1.000
_cell.length_b   1.000
_cell.length_c   1.000
_cell.angle_alpha   90.00
_cell.angle_beta   90.00
_cell.angle_gamma   90.00
#
_symmetry.space_group_name_H-M   'P 1'
#
loop_
_entity.id
_entity.type
_entity.pdbx_description
1 polymer ?
#
loop_
_entity_poly.entity_id
_entity_poly.type
_entity_poly.pdbx_seq_one_letter_code
_entity_poly.pdbx_strand_id
1 'polypeptide(L)' 'MQRYEAKSEITGSVWKILKAVGDTAEEGDTLMIFESMKMEIPLIAEESGTITEVRVTEGSPVADGDTVMVIES' A
#
# COMPACT_ATOMS: atom_id res chain seq x y z
N MET A 1 -6.32 6.87 18.84
CA MET A 1 -5.71 6.85 17.51
C MET A 1 -5.12 5.48 17.25
N GLN A 2 -5.39 4.94 16.08
CA GLN A 2 -4.87 3.63 15.70
C GLN A 2 -3.93 3.79 14.51
N ARG A 3 -2.88 3.01 14.53
CA ARG A 3 -1.91 2.95 13.44
C ARG A 3 -2.02 1.61 12.76
N TYR A 4 -2.18 1.64 11.44
CA TYR A 4 -2.30 0.44 10.64
C TYR A 4 -1.17 0.43 9.61
N GLU A 5 -0.40 -0.66 9.58
CA GLU A 5 0.67 -0.83 8.62
C GLU A 5 0.16 -1.71 7.48
N ALA A 6 0.04 -1.11 6.30
CA ALA A 6 -0.35 -1.85 5.12
C ALA A 6 0.88 -2.59 4.60
N LYS A 7 0.75 -3.91 4.46
CA LYS A 7 1.86 -4.77 4.08
C LYS A 7 1.60 -5.46 2.75
N SER A 8 2.67 -5.65 2.01
CA SER A 8 2.61 -6.45 0.80
C SER A 8 2.37 -7.91 1.19
N GLU A 9 1.46 -8.55 0.49
CA GLU A 9 1.21 -9.99 0.66
C GLU A 9 1.83 -10.79 -0.47
N ILE A 10 2.65 -10.13 -1.30
CA ILE A 10 3.30 -10.78 -2.42
C ILE A 10 4.74 -10.32 -2.53
N THR A 11 5.53 -11.09 -3.27
CA THR A 11 6.87 -10.71 -3.67
C THR A 11 6.80 -10.28 -5.14
N GLY A 12 7.21 -9.06 -5.42
CA GLY A 12 7.14 -8.50 -6.77
C GLY A 12 7.66 -7.08 -6.77
N SER A 13 7.00 -6.19 -7.52
CA SER A 13 7.39 -4.78 -7.55
C SER A 13 6.18 -3.88 -7.48
N VAL A 14 6.41 -2.63 -7.08
CA VAL A 14 5.34 -1.61 -7.04
C VAL A 14 5.15 -1.10 -8.46
N TRP A 15 3.94 -1.26 -9.01
CA TRP A 15 3.63 -0.76 -10.35
C TRP A 15 3.04 0.64 -10.31
N LYS A 16 2.06 0.87 -9.43
CA LYS A 16 1.40 2.17 -9.30
C LYS A 16 1.13 2.45 -7.83
N ILE A 17 1.32 3.70 -7.42
CA ILE A 17 0.94 4.17 -6.09
C ILE A 17 -0.21 5.14 -6.28
N LEU A 18 -1.37 4.83 -5.70
CA LEU A 18 -2.60 5.58 -5.92
C LEU A 18 -2.92 6.55 -4.78
N LYS A 19 -2.26 6.43 -3.64
CA LYS A 19 -2.45 7.31 -2.48
C LYS A 19 -1.09 7.87 -2.06
N ALA A 20 -1.09 9.10 -1.60
CA ALA A 20 0.12 9.77 -1.14
C ALA A 20 -0.04 10.19 0.33
N VAL A 21 1.08 10.58 0.95
CA VAL A 21 1.05 11.11 2.33
C VAL A 21 0.09 12.29 2.37
N GLY A 22 -0.80 12.28 3.36
CA GLY A 22 -1.83 13.29 3.52
C GLY A 22 -3.19 12.93 2.94
N ASP A 23 -3.23 11.93 2.05
CA ASP A 23 -4.49 11.47 1.48
C ASP A 23 -5.30 10.69 2.50
N THR A 24 -6.62 10.76 2.38
CA THR A 24 -7.51 9.94 3.18
C THR A 24 -7.79 8.66 2.41
N ALA A 25 -7.72 7.54 3.11
CA ALA A 25 -8.09 6.24 2.55
C ALA A 25 -9.31 5.71 3.31
N GLU A 26 -10.21 5.08 2.60
CA GLU A 26 -11.36 4.41 3.21
C GLU A 26 -11.20 2.90 3.06
N GLU A 27 -11.80 2.17 3.97
CA GLU A 27 -11.81 0.71 3.88
C GLU A 27 -12.32 0.29 2.49
N GLY A 28 -11.57 -0.56 1.81
CA GLY A 28 -11.90 -1.00 0.46
C GLY A 28 -11.21 -0.21 -0.64
N ASP A 29 -10.58 0.93 -0.33
CA ASP A 29 -9.87 1.71 -1.34
C ASP A 29 -8.60 0.98 -1.78
N THR A 30 -8.26 1.13 -3.05
CA THR A 30 -6.99 0.61 -3.56
C THR A 30 -5.88 1.59 -3.22
N LEU A 31 -4.89 1.14 -2.46
CA LEU A 31 -3.77 1.99 -2.02
C LEU A 31 -2.67 2.04 -3.06
N MET A 32 -2.34 0.91 -3.63
CA MET A 32 -1.33 0.80 -4.67
C MET A 32 -1.54 -0.52 -5.41
N ILE A 33 -0.85 -0.69 -6.51
CA ILE A 33 -0.93 -1.90 -7.32
C ILE A 33 0.47 -2.47 -7.46
N PHE A 34 0.61 -3.75 -7.12
CA PHE A 34 1.86 -4.50 -7.31
C PHE A 34 1.81 -5.26 -8.62
N GLU A 35 2.98 -5.54 -9.17
CA GLU A 35 3.10 -6.44 -10.31
C GLU A 35 3.92 -7.64 -9.90
N SER A 36 3.42 -8.83 -10.17
CA SER A 36 4.11 -10.08 -9.91
C SER A 36 3.70 -11.08 -10.99
N MET A 37 4.68 -11.68 -11.65
CA MET A 37 4.44 -12.70 -12.68
C MET A 37 3.47 -12.20 -13.76
N LYS A 38 3.63 -10.94 -14.19
CA LYS A 38 2.80 -10.29 -15.21
C LYS A 38 1.36 -10.09 -14.79
N MET A 39 1.08 -10.18 -13.48
CA MET A 39 -0.26 -9.93 -12.94
C MET A 39 -0.23 -8.65 -12.12
N GLU A 40 -1.33 -7.90 -12.18
CA GLU A 40 -1.50 -6.68 -11.39
C GLU A 40 -2.31 -7.05 -10.16
N ILE A 41 -1.76 -6.78 -8.98
CA ILE A 41 -2.36 -7.18 -7.71
C ILE A 41 -2.60 -5.93 -6.87
N PRO A 42 -3.88 -5.55 -6.63
CA PRO A 42 -4.16 -4.34 -5.84
C PRO A 42 -3.95 -4.59 -4.35
N LEU A 43 -3.43 -3.59 -3.67
CA LEU A 43 -3.38 -3.58 -2.20
C LEU A 43 -4.56 -2.76 -1.71
N ILE A 44 -5.46 -3.41 -1.00
CA ILE A 44 -6.71 -2.82 -0.55
C ILE A 44 -6.58 -2.39 0.91
N ALA A 45 -7.07 -1.20 1.22
CA ALA A 45 -7.08 -0.72 2.59
C ALA A 45 -8.05 -1.54 3.43
N GLU A 46 -7.58 -2.04 4.56
CA GLU A 46 -8.40 -2.82 5.48
C GLU A 46 -9.09 -1.93 6.52
N GLU A 47 -8.62 -0.70 6.68
CA GLU A 47 -9.18 0.26 7.62
C GLU A 47 -9.12 1.65 7.03
N SER A 48 -10.01 2.52 7.49
CA SER A 48 -10.04 3.92 7.06
C SER A 48 -9.05 4.74 7.88
N GLY A 49 -8.50 5.78 7.30
CA GLY A 49 -7.61 6.70 7.99
C GLY A 49 -6.86 7.59 7.02
N THR A 50 -5.84 8.26 7.54
CA THR A 50 -5.00 9.16 6.75
C THR A 50 -3.65 8.51 6.50
N ILE A 51 -3.16 8.60 5.27
CA ILE A 51 -1.84 8.08 4.92
C ILE A 51 -0.79 8.98 5.57
N THR A 52 0.03 8.41 6.46
CA THR A 52 1.08 9.16 7.15
C THR A 52 2.47 8.84 6.62
N GLU A 53 2.66 7.66 6.02
CA GLU A 53 3.93 7.30 5.42
C GLU A 53 3.69 6.46 4.17
N VAL A 54 4.52 6.67 3.16
CA VAL A 54 4.61 5.80 1.99
C VAL A 54 6.08 5.38 1.92
N ARG A 55 6.35 4.11 2.15
CA ARG A 55 7.72 3.61 2.34
C ARG A 55 8.35 3.04 1.07
N VAL A 56 7.66 3.11 -0.04
CA VAL A 56 8.13 2.58 -1.32
C VAL A 56 7.89 3.59 -2.41
N THR A 57 8.54 3.38 -3.56
CA THR A 57 8.32 4.20 -4.74
C THR A 57 7.88 3.29 -5.89
N GLU A 58 7.30 3.87 -6.93
CA GLU A 58 6.96 3.10 -8.13
C GLU A 58 8.22 2.50 -8.71
N GLY A 59 8.15 1.21 -9.03
CA GLY A 59 9.28 0.46 -9.53
C GLY A 59 10.10 -0.26 -8.46
N SER A 60 9.86 0.03 -7.17
CA SER A 60 10.60 -0.61 -6.09
C SER A 60 10.25 -2.08 -5.95
N PRO A 61 11.21 -2.94 -5.62
CA PRO A 61 10.90 -4.32 -5.29
C PRO A 61 10.26 -4.40 -3.91
N VAL A 62 9.35 -5.36 -3.73
CA VAL A 62 8.72 -5.64 -2.44
C VAL A 62 8.76 -7.14 -2.18
N ALA A 63 8.78 -7.51 -0.91
CA ALA A 63 8.71 -8.89 -0.48
C ALA A 63 7.46 -9.07 0.39
N ASP A 64 6.96 -10.29 0.44
CA ASP A 64 5.83 -10.65 1.29
C ASP A 64 6.14 -10.22 2.73
N GLY A 65 5.26 -9.46 3.34
CA GLY A 65 5.40 -8.95 4.70
C GLY A 65 6.01 -7.57 4.82
N ASP A 66 6.50 -6.98 3.72
CA ASP A 66 7.07 -5.63 3.78
C ASP A 66 5.98 -4.61 4.06
N THR A 67 6.25 -3.67 4.97
CA THR A 67 5.36 -2.54 5.21
C THR A 67 5.58 -1.52 4.11
N VAL A 68 4.53 -1.19 3.36
CA VAL A 68 4.63 -0.28 2.23
C VAL A 68 3.96 1.06 2.49
N MET A 69 3.00 1.12 3.39
CA MET A 69 2.25 2.34 3.73
C MET A 69 1.84 2.29 5.19
N VAL A 70 1.72 3.47 5.82
CA VAL A 70 1.20 3.57 7.18
C VAL A 70 -0.02 4.48 7.15
N ILE A 71 -1.09 4.03 7.77
CA ILE A 71 -2.37 4.73 7.85
C ILE A 71 -2.71 4.92 9.32
N GLU A 72 -3.10 6.13 9.69
CA GLU A 72 -3.51 6.44 11.06
C GLU A 72 -4.93 6.98 11.07
N SER A 73 -5.70 6.50 12.01
CA SER A 73 -7.08 6.95 12.17
C SER A 73 -7.28 7.67 13.50
#